data_75526ba5a1a675880e05931a8df5e658
#
_entry.id   75526ba5a1a675880e05931a8df5e658
#
_cell.length_a   1.000
_cell.length_b   1.000
_cell.length_c   1.000
_cell.angle_alpha   90.00
_cell.angle_beta   90.00
_cell.angle_gamma   90.00
#
_symmetry.space_group_name_H-M   'P 1'
#
loop_
_entity.id
_entity.type
_entity.pdbx_description
1 polymer ?
#
loop_
_entity_poly.entity_id
_entity_poly.type
_entity_poly.pdbx_seq_one_letter_code
_entity_poly.pdbx_strand_id
1 'polypeptide(L)'
;MRSLFLHLSILTVACAALLSGAETPANTAIVPVPKLEQDGYDWYARHEAVLKAIQGADPEVVMIGDSITHFWGGDPPGPNRGPESWKAAFGERRVLNLGFGWDRTQNVLWRLDHGEFTGLHPHWAVLMIGTNNLTGTAHARENTPAEVVAGIAAISLQIATMSPRTRIVHMAVLPRGRKADDPYRAKIAEVNRLLAAYAAQERHAFIDIGAQLVDGAGTIPPELMADACHPTDKGYALWAAALRAEFAKSP
;
A
#
# COMPACT_ATOMS: atom_id res chain seq x y z
N MET A 1 -62.18 12.96 -65.05
CA MET A 1 -60.79 13.19 -64.71
C MET A 1 -60.59 12.82 -63.26
N ARG A 2 -60.02 11.65 -62.97
CA ARG A 2 -59.74 11.17 -61.62
C ARG A 2 -58.24 11.26 -61.39
N SER A 3 -57.82 12.12 -60.42
CA SER A 3 -56.42 12.30 -60.03
C SER A 3 -56.03 11.22 -59.02
N LEU A 4 -55.00 10.44 -59.34
CA LEU A 4 -54.41 9.40 -58.48
C LEU A 4 -53.28 10.03 -57.64
N PHE A 5 -53.45 10.15 -56.33
CA PHE A 5 -52.36 10.53 -55.39
C PHE A 5 -51.62 9.26 -54.95
N LEU A 6 -50.37 9.17 -55.35
CA LEU A 6 -49.46 8.13 -54.91
C LEU A 6 -48.84 8.57 -53.57
N HIS A 7 -49.12 7.84 -52.50
CA HIS A 7 -48.48 8.07 -51.19
C HIS A 7 -47.20 7.21 -51.13
N LEU A 8 -46.04 7.89 -51.09
CA LEU A 8 -44.73 7.26 -50.93
C LEU A 8 -44.45 7.24 -49.41
N SER A 9 -44.57 6.07 -48.77
CA SER A 9 -44.20 5.88 -47.37
C SER A 9 -42.68 5.61 -47.29
N ILE A 10 -41.97 6.57 -46.69
CA ILE A 10 -40.54 6.42 -46.39
C ILE A 10 -40.44 5.69 -45.05
N LEU A 11 -39.94 4.47 -45.07
CA LEU A 11 -39.64 3.66 -43.89
C LEU A 11 -38.27 4.07 -43.38
N THR A 12 -38.18 4.88 -42.35
CA THR A 12 -36.92 5.20 -41.64
C THR A 12 -36.59 4.06 -40.68
N VAL A 13 -35.60 3.24 -41.02
CA VAL A 13 -35.01 2.25 -40.14
C VAL A 13 -34.05 2.99 -39.21
N ALA A 14 -34.47 3.22 -37.98
CA ALA A 14 -33.55 3.70 -36.93
C ALA A 14 -32.67 2.56 -36.44
N CYS A 15 -31.41 2.58 -36.86
CA CYS A 15 -30.38 1.66 -36.34
C CYS A 15 -29.95 2.14 -34.93
N ALA A 16 -30.56 1.57 -33.90
CA ALA A 16 -30.12 1.80 -32.51
C ALA A 16 -28.81 1.02 -32.31
N ALA A 17 -27.68 1.71 -32.42
CA ALA A 17 -26.39 1.19 -31.97
C ALA A 17 -26.42 1.04 -30.45
N LEU A 18 -26.56 -0.17 -29.98
CA LEU A 18 -26.30 -0.54 -28.57
C LEU A 18 -24.82 -0.34 -28.30
N LEU A 19 -24.45 0.81 -27.75
CA LEU A 19 -23.16 1.02 -27.12
C LEU A 19 -23.13 0.13 -25.86
N SER A 20 -22.61 -1.09 -26.00
CA SER A 20 -22.23 -1.93 -24.88
C SER A 20 -21.05 -1.25 -24.22
N GLY A 21 -21.31 -0.33 -23.31
CA GLY A 21 -20.29 0.19 -22.39
C GLY A 21 -19.84 -0.97 -21.51
N ALA A 22 -18.63 -1.48 -21.73
CA ALA A 22 -18.02 -2.37 -20.76
C ALA A 22 -17.93 -1.60 -19.43
N GLU A 23 -18.67 -2.04 -18.41
CA GLU A 23 -18.55 -1.47 -17.08
C GLU A 23 -17.10 -1.57 -16.63
N THR A 24 -16.49 -0.45 -16.29
CA THR A 24 -15.14 -0.45 -15.70
C THR A 24 -15.20 -1.29 -14.41
N PRO A 25 -14.37 -2.32 -14.26
CA PRO A 25 -14.40 -3.14 -13.05
C PRO A 25 -14.27 -2.27 -11.81
N ALA A 26 -15.09 -2.53 -10.79
CA ALA A 26 -15.04 -1.78 -9.54
C ALA A 26 -13.63 -1.83 -8.94
N ASN A 27 -13.16 -0.69 -8.40
CA ASN A 27 -11.87 -0.62 -7.72
C ASN A 27 -11.92 -1.42 -6.42
N THR A 28 -11.33 -2.62 -6.43
CA THR A 28 -11.28 -3.49 -5.25
C THR A 28 -10.29 -3.03 -4.18
N ALA A 29 -9.34 -2.16 -4.51
CA ALA A 29 -8.32 -1.68 -3.57
C ALA A 29 -8.88 -0.77 -2.46
N ILE A 30 -10.11 -0.24 -2.65
CA ILE A 30 -10.80 0.63 -1.67
C ILE A 30 -11.95 -0.08 -0.94
N VAL A 31 -12.17 -1.37 -1.20
CA VAL A 31 -13.26 -2.15 -0.59
C VAL A 31 -12.69 -2.97 0.56
N PRO A 32 -12.96 -2.65 1.84
CA PRO A 32 -12.41 -3.38 2.97
C PRO A 32 -12.77 -4.85 2.93
N VAL A 33 -11.76 -5.71 3.03
CA VAL A 33 -11.94 -7.16 3.13
C VAL A 33 -10.93 -7.75 4.13
N PRO A 34 -11.29 -8.79 4.91
CA PRO A 34 -10.36 -9.45 5.82
C PRO A 34 -9.28 -10.20 5.04
N LYS A 35 -8.56 -11.10 5.71
CA LYS A 35 -7.55 -11.95 5.09
C LYS A 35 -7.99 -12.52 3.74
N LEU A 36 -7.14 -12.35 2.73
CA LEU A 36 -7.33 -12.91 1.39
C LEU A 36 -6.40 -14.10 1.14
N GLU A 37 -5.12 -13.94 1.45
CA GLU A 37 -4.09 -14.90 1.09
C GLU A 37 -3.68 -15.80 2.28
N GLN A 38 -3.20 -16.99 1.97
CA GLN A 38 -2.56 -17.84 2.97
C GLN A 38 -1.09 -17.44 3.12
N ASP A 39 -0.60 -17.47 4.36
CA ASP A 39 0.80 -17.21 4.69
C ASP A 39 1.26 -18.17 5.80
N GLY A 40 2.53 -18.18 6.10
CA GLY A 40 3.15 -19.02 7.13
C GLY A 40 2.81 -18.66 8.58
N TYR A 41 1.84 -17.77 8.80
CA TYR A 41 1.37 -17.36 10.13
C TYR A 41 -0.17 -17.26 10.17
N ASP A 42 -0.73 -17.24 11.37
CA ASP A 42 -2.15 -16.98 11.57
C ASP A 42 -2.43 -15.48 11.56
N TRP A 43 -3.06 -15.01 10.48
CA TRP A 43 -3.38 -13.60 10.25
C TRP A 43 -4.36 -13.06 11.32
N TYR A 44 -5.37 -13.87 11.72
CA TYR A 44 -6.33 -13.44 12.73
C TYR A 44 -5.71 -13.41 14.12
N ALA A 45 -4.85 -14.37 14.46
CA ALA A 45 -4.11 -14.33 15.72
C ALA A 45 -3.19 -13.10 15.80
N ARG A 46 -2.60 -12.66 14.66
CA ARG A 46 -1.84 -11.41 14.60
C ARG A 46 -2.75 -10.20 14.80
N HIS A 47 -3.91 -10.17 14.17
CA HIS A 47 -4.90 -9.10 14.37
C HIS A 47 -5.26 -8.96 15.86
N GLU A 48 -5.59 -10.06 16.53
CA GLU A 48 -5.86 -10.07 17.99
C GLU A 48 -4.65 -9.59 18.80
N ALA A 49 -3.42 -9.98 18.41
CA ALA A 49 -2.20 -9.50 19.07
C ALA A 49 -2.02 -7.99 18.92
N VAL A 50 -2.31 -7.43 17.75
CA VAL A 50 -2.29 -5.98 17.51
C VAL A 50 -3.37 -5.30 18.36
N LEU A 51 -4.62 -5.79 18.35
CA LEU A 51 -5.70 -5.23 19.17
C LEU A 51 -5.33 -5.21 20.67
N LYS A 52 -4.64 -6.24 21.13
CA LYS A 52 -4.13 -6.28 22.51
C LYS A 52 -3.00 -5.27 22.74
N ALA A 53 -2.06 -5.16 21.79
CA ALA A 53 -0.90 -4.28 21.90
C ALA A 53 -1.26 -2.80 21.91
N ILE A 54 -2.35 -2.40 21.24
CA ILE A 54 -2.80 -1.02 21.19
C ILE A 54 -3.55 -0.57 22.46
N GLN A 55 -4.00 -1.51 23.31
CA GLN A 55 -4.76 -1.18 24.53
C GLN A 55 -3.91 -0.39 25.52
N GLY A 56 -4.23 0.90 25.69
CA GLY A 56 -3.49 1.80 26.56
C GLY A 56 -2.09 2.17 26.07
N ALA A 57 -1.76 1.81 24.83
CA ALA A 57 -0.49 2.18 24.24
C ALA A 57 -0.46 3.66 23.85
N ASP A 58 0.73 4.27 23.98
CA ASP A 58 1.03 5.64 23.55
C ASP A 58 2.25 5.60 22.62
N PRO A 59 2.11 5.07 21.38
CA PRO A 59 3.21 4.99 20.46
C PRO A 59 3.57 6.37 19.90
N GLU A 60 4.87 6.59 19.70
CA GLU A 60 5.36 7.75 18.94
C GLU A 60 5.28 7.50 17.43
N VAL A 61 5.43 6.24 17.03
CA VAL A 61 5.40 5.81 15.64
C VAL A 61 4.51 4.58 15.48
N VAL A 62 3.67 4.59 14.46
CA VAL A 62 2.93 3.40 14.01
C VAL A 62 3.37 3.07 12.59
N MET A 63 3.85 1.84 12.40
CA MET A 63 4.22 1.30 11.10
C MET A 63 3.06 0.50 10.54
N ILE A 64 2.57 0.83 9.33
CA ILE A 64 1.43 0.18 8.69
C ILE A 64 1.86 -0.34 7.33
N GLY A 65 1.57 -1.61 7.03
CA GLY A 65 1.96 -2.17 5.74
C GLY A 65 1.73 -3.67 5.60
N ASP A 66 2.43 -4.24 4.64
CA ASP A 66 2.42 -5.66 4.30
C ASP A 66 3.57 -6.46 4.95
N SER A 67 4.00 -7.56 4.30
CA SER A 67 5.09 -8.40 4.78
C SER A 67 6.41 -7.64 4.96
N ILE A 68 6.67 -6.63 4.15
CA ILE A 68 7.91 -5.86 4.24
C ILE A 68 7.95 -5.09 5.56
N THR A 69 6.83 -4.52 5.99
CA THR A 69 6.69 -3.90 7.31
C THR A 69 6.68 -4.95 8.42
N HIS A 70 5.87 -6.03 8.26
CA HIS A 70 5.72 -7.10 9.25
C HIS A 70 7.06 -7.75 9.63
N PHE A 71 7.92 -7.99 8.63
CA PHE A 71 9.15 -8.75 8.84
C PHE A 71 10.30 -7.92 9.41
N TRP A 72 10.19 -6.61 9.46
CA TRP A 72 11.30 -5.77 9.93
C TRP A 72 11.60 -5.99 11.40
N GLY A 73 10.61 -5.87 12.29
CA GLY A 73 10.77 -6.04 13.74
C GLY A 73 9.65 -5.35 14.52
N GLY A 74 9.83 -5.19 15.84
CA GLY A 74 8.92 -4.44 16.72
C GLY A 74 7.76 -5.23 17.29
N ASP A 75 6.86 -4.52 17.98
CA ASP A 75 5.70 -5.06 18.67
C ASP A 75 4.40 -4.84 17.89
N PRO A 76 3.44 -5.79 17.92
CA PRO A 76 3.56 -7.12 18.50
C PRO A 76 4.59 -7.99 17.75
N PRO A 77 5.23 -8.96 18.43
CA PRO A 77 6.31 -9.75 17.85
C PRO A 77 5.93 -10.44 16.54
N GLY A 78 6.89 -10.50 15.64
CA GLY A 78 6.80 -11.18 14.34
C GLY A 78 8.17 -11.64 13.88
N PRO A 79 8.34 -12.03 12.60
CA PRO A 79 9.64 -12.25 12.04
C PRO A 79 10.50 -11.00 12.22
N ASN A 80 11.70 -11.15 12.76
CA ASN A 80 12.62 -10.05 13.03
C ASN A 80 13.83 -10.15 12.09
N ARG A 81 13.65 -9.68 10.84
CA ARG A 81 14.69 -9.78 9.79
C ARG A 81 15.68 -8.62 9.79
N GLY A 82 15.40 -7.57 10.56
CA GLY A 82 16.22 -6.36 10.61
C GLY A 82 16.41 -5.81 12.02
N PRO A 83 16.91 -6.59 13.00
CA PRO A 83 17.01 -6.13 14.39
C PRO A 83 17.93 -4.93 14.57
N GLU A 84 19.08 -4.91 13.88
CA GLU A 84 20.03 -3.82 13.97
C GLU A 84 19.50 -2.54 13.30
N SER A 85 18.91 -2.69 12.11
CA SER A 85 18.31 -1.58 11.40
C SER A 85 17.05 -1.05 12.09
N TRP A 86 16.24 -1.91 12.73
CA TRP A 86 15.11 -1.49 13.56
C TRP A 86 15.58 -0.61 14.73
N LYS A 87 16.57 -1.10 15.47
CA LYS A 87 17.20 -0.33 16.57
C LYS A 87 17.79 0.98 16.05
N ALA A 88 18.45 0.95 14.91
CA ALA A 88 19.00 2.15 14.28
C ALA A 88 17.92 3.16 13.85
N ALA A 89 16.75 2.69 13.38
CA ALA A 89 15.65 3.54 12.94
C ALA A 89 14.97 4.25 14.10
N PHE A 90 14.69 3.52 15.16
CA PHE A 90 13.75 3.94 16.19
C PHE A 90 14.40 4.23 17.56
N GLY A 91 15.56 3.60 17.88
CA GLY A 91 16.20 3.77 19.18
C GLY A 91 15.25 3.38 20.33
N GLU A 92 15.03 4.32 21.24
CA GLU A 92 14.13 4.15 22.40
C GLU A 92 12.68 4.59 22.13
N ARG A 93 12.33 4.96 20.89
CA ARG A 93 10.95 5.34 20.54
C ARG A 93 9.98 4.18 20.74
N ARG A 94 8.81 4.52 21.24
CA ARG A 94 7.70 3.56 21.32
C ARG A 94 7.10 3.38 19.94
N VAL A 95 7.24 2.19 19.36
CA VAL A 95 6.79 1.86 17.99
C VAL A 95 5.88 0.67 18.00
N LEU A 96 4.74 0.79 17.31
CA LEU A 96 3.88 -0.36 17.00
C LEU A 96 4.04 -0.74 15.51
N ASN A 97 4.19 -2.04 15.28
CA ASN A 97 4.27 -2.60 13.94
C ASN A 97 2.95 -3.28 13.55
N LEU A 98 2.15 -2.56 12.77
CA LEU A 98 0.89 -3.02 12.19
C LEU A 98 1.09 -3.51 10.73
N GLY A 99 2.23 -4.13 10.44
CA GLY A 99 2.48 -4.83 9.19
C GLY A 99 1.92 -6.25 9.21
N PHE A 100 1.37 -6.71 8.08
CA PHE A 100 0.83 -8.07 7.93
C PHE A 100 1.28 -8.68 6.60
N GLY A 101 1.79 -9.90 6.65
CA GLY A 101 2.18 -10.65 5.45
C GLY A 101 1.02 -10.75 4.46
N TRP A 102 1.31 -10.57 3.18
CA TRP A 102 0.37 -10.60 2.06
C TRP A 102 -0.72 -9.54 2.04
N ASP A 103 -0.79 -8.64 3.02
CA ASP A 103 -1.81 -7.59 2.99
C ASP A 103 -1.74 -6.74 1.71
N ARG A 104 -2.92 -6.34 1.28
CA ARG A 104 -3.23 -5.36 0.25
C ARG A 104 -3.86 -4.14 0.91
N THR A 105 -4.07 -3.07 0.18
CA THR A 105 -4.75 -1.87 0.70
C THR A 105 -6.10 -2.17 1.33
N GLN A 106 -6.91 -3.03 0.72
CA GLN A 106 -8.21 -3.44 1.23
C GLN A 106 -8.15 -4.22 2.56
N ASN A 107 -7.08 -4.95 2.82
CA ASN A 107 -6.89 -5.63 4.09
C ASN A 107 -6.55 -4.63 5.20
N VAL A 108 -5.69 -3.64 4.91
CA VAL A 108 -5.38 -2.55 5.83
C VAL A 108 -6.65 -1.77 6.18
N LEU A 109 -7.47 -1.39 5.20
CA LEU A 109 -8.76 -0.73 5.44
C LEU A 109 -9.64 -1.55 6.38
N TRP A 110 -9.78 -2.85 6.13
CA TRP A 110 -10.55 -3.73 7.00
C TRP A 110 -10.02 -3.73 8.44
N ARG A 111 -8.71 -3.82 8.64
CA ARG A 111 -8.08 -3.84 9.97
C ARG A 111 -8.29 -2.52 10.72
N LEU A 112 -8.22 -1.39 10.02
CA LEU A 112 -8.51 -0.08 10.61
C LEU A 112 -9.99 0.02 11.01
N ASP A 113 -10.94 -0.47 10.18
CA ASP A 113 -12.36 -0.56 10.51
C ASP A 113 -12.64 -1.48 11.71
N HIS A 114 -11.73 -2.44 11.97
CA HIS A 114 -11.82 -3.40 13.07
C HIS A 114 -10.90 -3.05 14.26
N GLY A 115 -10.54 -1.81 14.38
CA GLY A 115 -10.02 -1.24 15.63
C GLY A 115 -8.51 -1.09 15.72
N GLU A 116 -7.70 -1.54 14.75
CA GLU A 116 -6.23 -1.54 14.87
C GLU A 116 -5.57 -0.16 15.03
N PHE A 117 -6.30 0.92 14.88
CA PHE A 117 -5.80 2.28 15.11
C PHE A 117 -6.63 3.06 16.15
N THR A 118 -7.62 2.41 16.75
CA THR A 118 -8.56 3.07 17.67
C THR A 118 -7.87 3.58 18.93
N GLY A 119 -8.02 4.88 19.19
CA GLY A 119 -7.43 5.52 20.39
C GLY A 119 -5.94 5.79 20.30
N LEU A 120 -5.27 5.48 19.19
CA LEU A 120 -3.87 5.83 18.97
C LEU A 120 -3.74 7.27 18.46
N HIS A 121 -2.73 7.97 18.97
CA HIS A 121 -2.40 9.34 18.55
C HIS A 121 -0.89 9.49 18.33
N PRO A 122 -0.27 8.70 17.46
CA PRO A 122 1.17 8.75 17.24
C PRO A 122 1.59 10.08 16.61
N HIS A 123 2.86 10.46 16.78
CA HIS A 123 3.44 11.56 16.02
C HIS A 123 3.54 11.23 14.54
N TRP A 124 3.89 9.96 14.20
CA TRP A 124 4.05 9.50 12.83
C TRP A 124 3.29 8.19 12.56
N ALA A 125 2.59 8.16 11.45
CA ALA A 125 2.11 6.94 10.82
C ALA A 125 2.91 6.71 9.54
N VAL A 126 3.74 5.68 9.52
CA VAL A 126 4.56 5.31 8.35
C VAL A 126 3.82 4.24 7.57
N LEU A 127 3.42 4.54 6.35
CA LEU A 127 2.61 3.67 5.51
C LEU A 127 3.41 3.18 4.31
N MET A 128 3.57 1.85 4.19
CA MET A 128 4.13 1.20 3.01
C MET A 128 3.29 -0.03 2.64
N ILE A 129 2.48 0.10 1.60
CA ILE A 129 1.54 -0.92 1.14
C ILE A 129 1.34 -0.81 -0.37
N GLY A 130 0.99 -1.90 -1.04
CA GLY A 130 0.56 -1.89 -2.43
C GLY A 130 1.28 -2.88 -3.34
N THR A 131 2.42 -3.44 -2.94
CA THR A 131 3.13 -4.42 -3.77
C THR A 131 2.27 -5.65 -4.08
N ASN A 132 1.46 -6.12 -3.12
CA ASN A 132 0.58 -7.28 -3.31
C ASN A 132 -0.65 -6.95 -4.16
N ASN A 133 -1.10 -5.70 -4.18
CA ASN A 133 -2.17 -5.26 -5.08
C ASN A 133 -1.80 -5.41 -6.56
N LEU A 134 -0.51 -5.33 -6.89
CA LEU A 134 0.01 -5.49 -8.25
C LEU A 134 0.15 -6.95 -8.70
N THR A 135 -0.27 -7.92 -7.88
CA THR A 135 -0.22 -9.35 -8.17
C THR A 135 -1.63 -9.92 -8.23
N GLY A 136 -2.02 -10.53 -9.34
CA GLY A 136 -3.24 -11.34 -9.42
C GLY A 136 -3.03 -12.69 -8.72
N THR A 137 -4.02 -13.13 -7.94
CA THR A 137 -4.05 -14.45 -7.28
C THR A 137 -5.40 -15.14 -7.50
N ALA A 138 -5.59 -16.33 -6.94
CA ALA A 138 -6.89 -17.00 -6.94
C ALA A 138 -7.94 -16.23 -6.09
N HIS A 139 -7.50 -15.38 -5.16
CA HIS A 139 -8.38 -14.73 -4.18
C HIS A 139 -8.62 -13.25 -4.48
N ALA A 140 -7.76 -12.63 -5.29
CA ALA A 140 -7.88 -11.22 -5.64
C ALA A 140 -7.31 -10.93 -7.03
N ARG A 141 -8.01 -10.10 -7.80
CA ARG A 141 -7.47 -9.59 -9.06
C ARG A 141 -6.31 -8.64 -8.82
N GLU A 142 -5.47 -8.49 -9.82
CA GLU A 142 -4.49 -7.41 -9.87
C GLU A 142 -5.21 -6.05 -9.92
N ASN A 143 -4.68 -5.07 -9.19
CA ASN A 143 -5.12 -3.69 -9.27
C ASN A 143 -4.20 -2.86 -10.18
N THR A 144 -4.76 -1.88 -10.84
CA THR A 144 -3.98 -0.88 -11.59
C THR A 144 -3.21 0.04 -10.62
N PRO A 145 -2.12 0.69 -11.06
CA PRO A 145 -1.41 1.67 -10.24
C PRO A 145 -2.31 2.75 -9.63
N ALA A 146 -3.26 3.27 -10.41
CA ALA A 146 -4.21 4.27 -9.93
C ALA A 146 -5.16 3.72 -8.84
N GLU A 147 -5.62 2.47 -8.98
CA GLU A 147 -6.42 1.82 -7.95
C GLU A 147 -5.65 1.60 -6.65
N VAL A 148 -4.37 1.22 -6.74
CA VAL A 148 -3.49 1.07 -5.57
C VAL A 148 -3.35 2.39 -4.83
N VAL A 149 -3.08 3.48 -5.54
CA VAL A 149 -2.93 4.81 -4.92
C VAL A 149 -4.26 5.29 -4.32
N ALA A 150 -5.40 5.01 -4.95
CA ALA A 150 -6.71 5.29 -4.36
C ALA A 150 -6.91 4.51 -3.05
N GLY A 151 -6.47 3.25 -2.96
CA GLY A 151 -6.47 2.46 -1.72
C GLY A 151 -5.58 3.07 -0.63
N ILE A 152 -4.37 3.50 -0.99
CA ILE A 152 -3.44 4.18 -0.06
C ILE A 152 -4.06 5.51 0.42
N ALA A 153 -4.68 6.27 -0.46
CA ALA A 153 -5.37 7.53 -0.12
C ALA A 153 -6.52 7.28 0.87
N ALA A 154 -7.32 6.23 0.66
CA ALA A 154 -8.40 5.86 1.58
C ALA A 154 -7.87 5.50 2.98
N ILE A 155 -6.77 4.74 3.08
CA ILE A 155 -6.09 4.45 4.34
C ILE A 155 -5.62 5.74 5.03
N SER A 156 -4.99 6.63 4.28
CA SER A 156 -4.47 7.91 4.81
C SER A 156 -5.59 8.79 5.34
N LEU A 157 -6.71 8.87 4.61
CA LEU A 157 -7.89 9.62 5.04
C LEU A 157 -8.47 9.05 6.34
N GLN A 158 -8.52 7.72 6.46
CA GLN A 158 -9.02 7.07 7.67
C GLN A 158 -8.12 7.35 8.88
N ILE A 159 -6.78 7.25 8.72
CA ILE A 159 -5.81 7.62 9.75
C ILE A 159 -5.94 9.09 10.15
N ALA A 160 -6.00 10.00 9.18
CA ALA A 160 -6.16 11.43 9.45
C ALA A 160 -7.48 11.77 10.15
N THR A 161 -8.54 11.02 9.86
CA THR A 161 -9.84 11.17 10.54
C THR A 161 -9.76 10.71 12.01
N MET A 162 -9.11 9.57 12.26
CA MET A 162 -8.95 9.03 13.63
C MET A 162 -7.95 9.81 14.46
N SER A 163 -6.89 10.35 13.85
CA SER A 163 -5.83 11.09 14.52
C SER A 163 -5.33 12.27 13.66
N PRO A 164 -6.04 13.42 13.71
CA PRO A 164 -5.78 14.55 12.80
C PRO A 164 -4.41 15.24 13.01
N ARG A 165 -3.71 14.96 14.11
CA ARG A 165 -2.39 15.51 14.38
C ARG A 165 -1.24 14.59 13.98
N THR A 166 -1.55 13.36 13.59
CA THR A 166 -0.55 12.39 13.13
C THR A 166 0.01 12.81 11.77
N ARG A 167 1.32 12.88 11.69
CA ARG A 167 2.02 13.11 10.40
C ARG A 167 2.10 11.79 9.64
N ILE A 168 1.56 11.78 8.43
CA ILE A 168 1.59 10.60 7.56
C ILE A 168 2.87 10.65 6.71
N VAL A 169 3.60 9.55 6.73
CA VAL A 169 4.81 9.33 5.92
C VAL A 169 4.53 8.19 4.96
N HIS A 170 4.45 8.48 3.68
CA HIS A 170 4.35 7.45 2.63
C HIS A 170 5.74 6.98 2.24
N MET A 171 5.97 5.69 2.37
CA MET A 171 7.10 5.04 1.73
C MET A 171 6.71 4.64 0.31
N ALA A 172 7.57 4.90 -0.65
CA ALA A 172 7.45 4.35 -1.98
C ALA A 172 7.38 2.81 -1.92
N VAL A 173 6.57 2.19 -2.76
CA VAL A 173 6.60 0.73 -2.96
C VAL A 173 7.98 0.35 -3.46
N LEU A 174 8.63 -0.59 -2.77
CA LEU A 174 10.01 -0.98 -3.09
C LEU A 174 10.07 -1.71 -4.44
N PRO A 175 11.21 -1.62 -5.15
CA PRO A 175 11.42 -2.37 -6.37
C PRO A 175 11.30 -3.88 -6.08
N ARG A 176 10.66 -4.62 -6.98
CA ARG A 176 10.46 -6.05 -6.88
C ARG A 176 10.86 -6.73 -8.20
N GLY A 177 11.29 -7.99 -8.10
CA GLY A 177 11.87 -8.71 -9.24
C GLY A 177 13.37 -8.44 -9.38
N ARG A 178 14.15 -9.51 -9.64
CA ARG A 178 15.62 -9.46 -9.60
C ARG A 178 16.22 -8.49 -10.61
N LYS A 179 15.69 -8.45 -11.83
CA LYS A 179 16.22 -7.69 -12.96
C LYS A 179 15.46 -6.40 -13.20
N ALA A 180 16.10 -5.46 -13.89
CA ALA A 180 15.50 -4.17 -14.26
C ALA A 180 14.26 -4.30 -15.17
N ASP A 181 14.21 -5.33 -16.00
CA ASP A 181 13.14 -5.62 -16.95
C ASP A 181 11.98 -6.46 -16.37
N ASP A 182 12.00 -6.71 -15.06
CA ASP A 182 10.91 -7.40 -14.38
C ASP A 182 9.58 -6.63 -14.55
N PRO A 183 8.46 -7.30 -14.92
CA PRO A 183 7.19 -6.64 -15.18
C PRO A 183 6.65 -5.79 -14.02
N TYR A 184 7.01 -6.08 -12.79
CA TYR A 184 6.60 -5.27 -11.64
C TYR A 184 7.27 -3.90 -11.60
N ARG A 185 8.47 -3.74 -12.20
CA ARG A 185 9.24 -2.48 -12.14
C ARG A 185 8.47 -1.30 -12.73
N ALA A 186 7.88 -1.46 -13.90
CA ALA A 186 7.09 -0.41 -14.55
C ALA A 186 5.83 -0.06 -13.75
N LYS A 187 5.13 -1.08 -13.22
CA LYS A 187 3.93 -0.89 -12.39
C LYS A 187 4.26 -0.14 -11.10
N ILE A 188 5.35 -0.54 -10.42
CA ILE A 188 5.82 0.10 -9.19
C ILE A 188 6.24 1.54 -9.44
N ALA A 189 6.97 1.82 -10.53
CA ALA A 189 7.36 3.16 -10.90
C ALA A 189 6.14 4.07 -11.10
N GLU A 190 5.07 3.57 -11.73
CA GLU A 190 3.85 4.35 -11.93
C GLU A 190 3.07 4.53 -10.61
N VAL A 191 2.99 3.53 -9.73
CA VAL A 191 2.43 3.69 -8.38
C VAL A 191 3.18 4.79 -7.64
N ASN A 192 4.51 4.73 -7.61
CA ASN A 192 5.32 5.68 -6.86
C ASN A 192 5.22 7.11 -7.42
N ARG A 193 5.14 7.26 -8.74
CA ARG A 193 4.90 8.56 -9.38
C ARG A 193 3.55 9.16 -8.96
N LEU A 194 2.49 8.37 -8.96
CA LEU A 194 1.15 8.79 -8.56
C LEU A 194 1.08 9.06 -7.05
N LEU A 195 1.72 8.22 -6.24
CA LEU A 195 1.75 8.35 -4.80
C LEU A 195 2.53 9.60 -4.35
N ALA A 196 3.64 9.92 -5.02
CA ALA A 196 4.39 11.15 -4.78
C ALA A 196 3.53 12.40 -5.06
N ALA A 197 2.77 12.40 -6.15
CA ALA A 197 1.86 13.49 -6.48
C ALA A 197 0.74 13.64 -5.43
N TYR A 198 0.13 12.52 -5.00
CA TYR A 198 -0.87 12.51 -3.93
C TYR A 198 -0.29 13.03 -2.61
N ALA A 199 0.87 12.53 -2.18
CA ALA A 199 1.51 12.97 -0.96
C ALA A 199 1.82 14.48 -0.96
N ALA A 200 2.28 15.02 -2.09
CA ALA A 200 2.52 16.45 -2.25
C ALA A 200 1.23 17.28 -2.14
N GLN A 201 0.13 16.81 -2.73
CA GLN A 201 -1.18 17.46 -2.65
C GLN A 201 -1.69 17.51 -1.21
N GLU A 202 -1.58 16.41 -0.47
CA GLU A 202 -2.03 16.30 0.93
C GLU A 202 -1.02 16.86 1.95
N ARG A 203 0.14 17.31 1.49
CA ARG A 203 1.28 17.75 2.35
C ARG A 203 1.78 16.66 3.27
N HIS A 204 1.69 15.41 2.85
CA HIS A 204 2.30 14.27 3.51
C HIS A 204 3.78 14.15 3.12
N ALA A 205 4.58 13.54 3.97
CA ALA A 205 5.94 13.18 3.60
C ALA A 205 5.93 11.99 2.61
N PHE A 206 6.83 12.03 1.63
CA PHE A 206 7.06 10.91 0.70
C PHE A 206 8.55 10.57 0.70
N ILE A 207 8.87 9.30 0.90
CA ILE A 207 10.24 8.78 0.95
C ILE A 207 10.39 7.67 -0.06
N ASP A 208 11.32 7.81 -0.99
CA ASP A 208 11.68 6.78 -1.96
C ASP A 208 13.14 6.37 -1.78
N ILE A 209 13.36 5.11 -1.41
CA ILE A 209 14.68 4.48 -1.30
C ILE A 209 14.94 3.49 -2.44
N GLY A 210 14.05 3.40 -3.42
CA GLY A 210 14.09 2.38 -4.48
C GLY A 210 15.39 2.37 -5.27
N ALA A 211 15.94 3.54 -5.59
CA ALA A 211 17.22 3.67 -6.30
C ALA A 211 18.43 3.15 -5.50
N GLN A 212 18.34 3.10 -4.17
CA GLN A 212 19.39 2.59 -3.30
C GLN A 212 19.35 1.05 -3.17
N LEU A 213 18.24 0.43 -3.57
CA LEU A 213 18.04 -1.02 -3.51
C LEU A 213 18.45 -1.76 -4.78
N VAL A 214 18.93 -1.04 -5.79
CA VAL A 214 19.36 -1.59 -7.07
C VAL A 214 20.78 -1.16 -7.39
N ASP A 215 21.52 -2.00 -8.14
CA ASP A 215 22.83 -1.65 -8.68
C ASP A 215 22.72 -0.77 -9.94
N GLY A 216 23.87 -0.40 -10.52
CA GLY A 216 23.93 0.41 -11.73
C GLY A 216 23.31 -0.23 -12.98
N ALA A 217 23.04 -1.54 -12.97
CA ALA A 217 22.30 -2.25 -14.01
C ALA A 217 20.80 -2.40 -13.67
N GLY A 218 20.35 -1.85 -12.53
CA GLY A 218 18.98 -1.97 -12.05
C GLY A 218 18.65 -3.34 -11.44
N THR A 219 19.65 -4.17 -11.17
CA THR A 219 19.49 -5.48 -10.50
C THR A 219 19.39 -5.25 -8.99
N ILE A 220 18.52 -6.01 -8.32
CA ILE A 220 18.47 -6.01 -6.85
C ILE A 220 19.55 -6.95 -6.32
N PRO A 221 20.57 -6.47 -5.60
CA PRO A 221 21.59 -7.34 -4.99
C PRO A 221 20.97 -8.25 -3.91
N PRO A 222 21.32 -9.55 -3.85
CA PRO A 222 20.80 -10.48 -2.84
C PRO A 222 21.08 -10.05 -1.40
N GLU A 223 22.19 -9.35 -1.16
CA GLU A 223 22.56 -8.82 0.16
C GLU A 223 21.63 -7.70 0.64
N LEU A 224 20.88 -7.03 -0.26
CA LEU A 224 19.87 -6.03 0.08
C LEU A 224 18.48 -6.65 0.15
N MET A 225 18.14 -7.56 -0.80
CA MET A 225 16.84 -8.23 -0.86
C MET A 225 17.04 -9.66 -1.40
N ALA A 226 17.14 -10.63 -0.48
CA ALA A 226 17.53 -12.00 -0.83
C ALA A 226 16.61 -12.68 -1.85
N ASP A 227 15.31 -12.47 -1.72
CA ASP A 227 14.25 -12.99 -2.62
C ASP A 227 13.78 -11.95 -3.66
N ALA A 228 14.49 -10.83 -3.76
CA ALA A 228 14.16 -9.69 -4.62
C ALA A 228 12.75 -9.09 -4.36
N CYS A 229 12.27 -9.18 -3.12
CA CYS A 229 11.01 -8.60 -2.65
C CYS A 229 11.13 -8.06 -1.23
N HIS A 230 11.73 -8.86 -0.32
CA HIS A 230 11.83 -8.51 1.09
C HIS A 230 13.26 -8.08 1.44
N PRO A 231 13.43 -6.92 2.10
CA PRO A 231 14.75 -6.48 2.54
C PRO A 231 15.40 -7.44 3.53
N THR A 232 16.71 -7.55 3.45
CA THR A 232 17.58 -8.05 4.52
C THR A 232 17.80 -6.94 5.53
N ASP A 233 18.51 -7.19 6.64
CA ASP A 233 18.85 -6.11 7.57
C ASP A 233 19.65 -4.98 6.89
N LYS A 234 20.50 -5.27 5.92
CA LYS A 234 21.18 -4.24 5.09
C LYS A 234 20.19 -3.42 4.24
N GLY A 235 19.18 -4.06 3.66
CA GLY A 235 18.14 -3.38 2.92
C GLY A 235 17.29 -2.49 3.83
N TYR A 236 16.91 -3.00 4.99
CA TYR A 236 16.20 -2.22 6.01
C TYR A 236 17.04 -1.08 6.58
N ALA A 237 18.38 -1.18 6.62
CA ALA A 237 19.22 -0.08 7.06
C ALA A 237 19.10 1.18 6.18
N LEU A 238 18.82 1.02 4.89
CA LEU A 238 18.53 2.14 3.99
C LEU A 238 17.21 2.82 4.39
N TRP A 239 16.18 2.03 4.69
CA TRP A 239 14.90 2.55 5.17
C TRP A 239 15.06 3.25 6.53
N ALA A 240 15.81 2.62 7.46
CA ALA A 240 16.14 3.21 8.76
C ALA A 240 16.79 4.58 8.65
N ALA A 241 17.77 4.73 7.75
CA ALA A 241 18.46 6.00 7.52
C ALA A 241 17.49 7.10 7.01
N ALA A 242 16.62 6.73 6.07
CA ALA A 242 15.64 7.64 5.49
C ALA A 242 14.58 8.09 6.53
N LEU A 243 14.08 7.17 7.37
CA LEU A 243 13.13 7.50 8.44
C LEU A 243 13.77 8.39 9.51
N ARG A 244 15.00 8.13 9.91
CA ARG A 244 15.71 9.01 10.85
C ARG A 244 15.84 10.44 10.33
N ALA A 245 16.16 10.58 9.05
CA ALA A 245 16.23 11.90 8.41
C ALA A 245 14.87 12.61 8.39
N GLU A 246 13.78 11.85 8.20
CA GLU A 246 12.43 12.41 8.25
C GLU A 246 12.03 12.81 9.67
N PHE A 247 12.26 11.94 10.65
CA PHE A 247 11.92 12.20 12.05
C PHE A 247 12.74 13.34 12.67
N ALA A 248 13.90 13.68 12.10
CA ALA A 248 14.72 14.81 12.52
C ALA A 248 14.21 16.17 11.99
N LYS A 249 13.31 16.18 11.00
CA LYS A 249 12.66 17.41 10.55
C LYS A 249 11.72 17.87 11.65
N SER A 250 12.07 18.98 12.28
CA SER A 250 11.20 19.61 13.30
C SER A 250 9.79 19.87 12.76
N PRO A 251 8.76 19.83 13.63
CA PRO A 251 7.41 20.18 13.25
C PRO A 251 7.28 21.63 12.84
#